data_3e1c99321e03560ed3959e4ed78209bc
#
_entry.id   3e1c99321e03560ed3959e4ed78209bc
#
_cell.length_a   1.000
_cell.length_b   1.000
_cell.length_c   1.000
_cell.angle_alpha   90.00
_cell.angle_beta   90.00
_cell.angle_gamma   90.00
#
_symmetry.space_group_name_H-M   'P 1'
#
loop_
_entity.id
_entity.type
_entity.pdbx_description
1 polymer ?
#
loop_
_entity_poly.entity_id
_entity_poly.type
_entity_poly.pdbx_seq_one_letter_code
_entity_poly.pdbx_strand_id
1 'polypeptide(L)'
;MKPDSRQDYAPYTHGLRNQVSYASVVRTDYAFAEKPERKVLPVKTRADLYGREATELLRIISMYPGLTEKQLCRFYPGREDVTKNLLAHLCRQGRARQTDTGGYFPYGNDKAETDPGMMQAAWVLLDFIDKAEYHSSSDFPVKIVFFSGGELYEIIHAAAGQEALVTHALHQNRDSGGRRIVLVDDPGQIPFLEFPGITGFCTVDAAGNVSYYKKSL
;
A
#
# COMPACT_ATOMS: atom_id res chain seq x y z
N MET A 1 -30.92 51.07 5.18
CA MET A 1 -32.28 50.55 5.25
C MET A 1 -32.19 49.11 5.69
N LYS A 2 -32.37 48.86 7.00
CA LYS A 2 -32.61 47.54 7.63
C LYS A 2 -34.11 47.21 7.55
N PRO A 3 -34.56 45.96 7.64
CA PRO A 3 -34.80 45.31 8.94
C PRO A 3 -34.29 43.87 8.97
N ASP A 4 -33.71 43.34 10.02
CA ASP A 4 -34.16 42.92 11.36
C ASP A 4 -35.40 42.00 11.38
N SER A 5 -35.16 40.76 11.77
CA SER A 5 -36.13 39.94 12.51
C SER A 5 -35.40 38.77 13.19
N ARG A 6 -35.32 38.96 14.51
CA ARG A 6 -35.07 37.91 15.52
C ARG A 6 -36.32 37.02 15.61
N GLN A 7 -36.16 35.77 15.88
CA GLN A 7 -37.15 34.92 16.58
C GLN A 7 -36.40 33.93 17.49
N ASP A 8 -36.56 34.12 18.60
CA ASP A 8 -36.84 33.79 19.97
C ASP A 8 -36.92 32.30 20.26
N TYR A 9 -36.07 31.91 21.19
CA TYR A 9 -36.17 30.67 21.98
C TYR A 9 -37.17 30.85 23.11
N ALA A 10 -37.99 29.84 23.41
CA ALA A 10 -38.65 29.66 24.68
C ALA A 10 -38.61 28.19 25.14
N PRO A 11 -38.40 27.98 26.42
CA PRO A 11 -38.25 26.64 27.02
C PRO A 11 -39.57 26.10 27.59
N TYR A 12 -39.73 24.78 27.55
CA TYR A 12 -40.80 24.13 28.32
C TYR A 12 -40.22 23.28 29.45
N THR A 13 -40.47 23.74 30.64
CA THR A 13 -40.40 22.99 31.90
C THR A 13 -41.80 22.55 32.35
N HIS A 14 -41.84 21.60 33.24
CA HIS A 14 -42.92 21.01 34.08
C HIS A 14 -43.51 19.73 33.52
N GLY A 15 -43.40 18.65 34.20
CA GLY A 15 -43.57 18.39 35.64
C GLY A 15 -44.89 17.64 35.83
N LEU A 16 -44.86 16.45 36.38
CA LEU A 16 -45.77 16.01 37.44
C LEU A 16 -45.67 14.49 37.69
N ARG A 17 -45.40 14.20 38.90
CA ARG A 17 -45.57 12.97 39.66
C ARG A 17 -46.97 12.37 39.51
N ASN A 18 -47.05 11.05 39.59
CA ASN A 18 -48.00 10.25 40.42
C ASN A 18 -47.50 8.81 40.38
N GLN A 19 -47.01 8.29 41.45
CA GLN A 19 -47.57 7.59 42.60
C GLN A 19 -48.37 6.31 42.22
N VAL A 20 -47.72 5.16 42.49
CA VAL A 20 -48.09 3.98 43.28
C VAL A 20 -49.39 3.26 42.90
N SER A 21 -49.24 1.99 42.55
CA SER A 21 -50.02 0.93 43.17
C SER A 21 -49.29 -0.42 43.10
N TYR A 22 -49.13 -1.01 44.26
CA TYR A 22 -48.68 -2.40 44.46
C TYR A 22 -49.81 -3.38 44.20
N ALA A 23 -49.45 -4.56 43.74
CA ALA A 23 -50.00 -5.87 43.92
C ALA A 23 -50.38 -6.46 42.54
N SER A 24 -49.90 -7.60 42.11
CA SER A 24 -49.85 -8.88 42.74
C SER A 24 -49.30 -9.93 41.77
N VAL A 25 -48.55 -10.86 42.32
CA VAL A 25 -48.52 -12.31 42.02
C VAL A 25 -47.88 -12.78 40.72
N VAL A 26 -46.62 -13.10 40.87
CA VAL A 26 -45.93 -14.35 40.51
C VAL A 26 -46.69 -15.26 39.52
N ARG A 27 -46.18 -15.35 38.32
CA ARG A 27 -46.05 -16.63 37.60
C ARG A 27 -44.67 -16.71 36.95
N THR A 28 -43.88 -17.58 37.50
CA THR A 28 -42.56 -17.96 37.00
C THR A 28 -42.77 -18.88 35.80
N ASP A 29 -42.86 -18.28 34.62
CA ASP A 29 -42.67 -19.05 33.39
C ASP A 29 -41.16 -19.01 33.12
N TYR A 30 -40.50 -20.14 33.40
CA TYR A 30 -39.17 -20.43 32.89
C TYR A 30 -39.27 -20.53 31.36
N ALA A 31 -39.16 -19.37 30.72
CA ALA A 31 -38.83 -19.34 29.30
C ALA A 31 -37.45 -19.99 29.15
N PHE A 32 -37.40 -21.12 28.52
CA PHE A 32 -36.17 -21.74 28.05
C PHE A 32 -35.38 -20.68 27.33
N ALA A 33 -34.28 -20.22 27.93
CA ALA A 33 -33.31 -19.38 27.26
C ALA A 33 -32.77 -20.19 26.07
N GLU A 34 -33.20 -19.84 24.89
CA GLU A 34 -32.59 -20.32 23.66
C GLU A 34 -31.08 -20.06 23.76
N LYS A 35 -30.31 -21.14 23.74
CA LYS A 35 -28.84 -21.04 23.66
C LYS A 35 -28.52 -20.17 22.46
N PRO A 36 -27.68 -19.11 22.66
CA PRO A 36 -27.27 -18.32 21.51
C PRO A 36 -26.61 -19.27 20.50
N GLU A 37 -27.19 -19.34 19.29
CA GLU A 37 -26.59 -20.06 18.18
C GLU A 37 -25.15 -19.54 18.05
N ARG A 38 -24.19 -20.43 18.34
CA ARG A 38 -22.78 -20.16 18.00
C ARG A 38 -22.73 -19.97 16.51
N LYS A 39 -22.60 -18.73 16.05
CA LYS A 39 -22.22 -18.45 14.66
C LYS A 39 -20.93 -19.22 14.40
N VAL A 40 -21.06 -20.37 13.78
CA VAL A 40 -19.91 -21.12 13.27
C VAL A 40 -19.36 -20.24 12.15
N LEU A 41 -18.26 -19.54 12.45
CA LEU A 41 -17.53 -18.80 11.42
C LEU A 41 -17.12 -19.83 10.37
N PRO A 42 -17.41 -19.59 9.08
CA PRO A 42 -17.06 -20.53 8.04
C PRO A 42 -15.57 -20.81 8.10
N VAL A 43 -15.22 -22.08 8.28
CA VAL A 43 -13.83 -22.52 8.24
C VAL A 43 -13.34 -22.22 6.83
N LYS A 44 -12.39 -21.29 6.73
CA LYS A 44 -11.77 -20.94 5.44
C LYS A 44 -11.14 -22.21 4.86
N THR A 45 -11.62 -22.64 3.72
CA THR A 45 -11.07 -23.80 3.02
C THR A 45 -9.69 -23.46 2.47
N ARG A 46 -8.87 -24.48 2.22
CA ARG A 46 -7.56 -24.31 1.57
C ARG A 46 -7.71 -23.63 0.21
N ALA A 47 -8.79 -23.88 -0.52
CA ALA A 47 -9.12 -23.22 -1.78
C ALA A 47 -9.41 -21.72 -1.59
N ASP A 48 -10.10 -21.32 -0.53
CA ASP A 48 -10.38 -19.91 -0.23
C ASP A 48 -9.12 -19.13 0.14
N LEU A 49 -8.20 -19.76 0.90
CA LEU A 49 -6.91 -19.17 1.26
C LEU A 49 -6.02 -19.01 0.01
N TYR A 50 -5.89 -20.04 -0.82
CA TYR A 50 -5.14 -19.97 -2.07
C TYR A 50 -5.72 -18.95 -3.05
N GLY A 51 -7.04 -18.84 -3.15
CA GLY A 51 -7.70 -17.84 -4.00
C GLY A 51 -7.39 -16.41 -3.58
N ARG A 52 -7.40 -16.13 -2.29
CA ARG A 52 -7.11 -14.81 -1.73
C ARG A 52 -5.63 -14.43 -1.89
N GLU A 53 -4.73 -15.32 -1.51
CA GLU A 53 -3.28 -15.10 -1.62
C GLU A 53 -2.83 -14.96 -3.07
N ALA A 54 -3.38 -15.76 -3.98
CA ALA A 54 -3.13 -15.64 -5.41
C ALA A 54 -3.64 -14.30 -5.98
N THR A 55 -4.75 -13.79 -5.47
CA THR A 55 -5.29 -12.47 -5.87
C THR A 55 -4.39 -11.34 -5.40
N GLU A 56 -3.90 -11.40 -4.16
CA GLU A 56 -2.95 -10.41 -3.65
C GLU A 56 -1.63 -10.43 -4.43
N LEU A 57 -1.09 -11.61 -4.71
CA LEU A 57 0.13 -11.75 -5.50
C LEU A 57 -0.07 -11.23 -6.94
N LEU A 58 -1.21 -11.52 -7.56
CA LEU A 58 -1.54 -10.98 -8.88
C LEU A 58 -1.67 -9.44 -8.85
N ARG A 59 -2.20 -8.87 -7.76
CA ARG A 59 -2.25 -7.42 -7.56
C ARG A 59 -0.85 -6.82 -7.56
N ILE A 60 0.11 -7.42 -6.84
CA ILE A 60 1.51 -6.98 -6.83
C ILE A 60 2.13 -7.06 -8.24
N ILE A 61 1.93 -8.18 -8.95
CA ILE A 61 2.42 -8.35 -10.32
C ILE A 61 1.81 -7.30 -11.27
N SER A 62 0.54 -6.96 -11.08
CA SER A 62 -0.15 -5.95 -11.90
C SER A 62 0.31 -4.53 -11.58
N MET A 63 0.64 -4.26 -10.33
CA MET A 63 1.12 -2.96 -9.87
C MET A 63 2.57 -2.69 -10.25
N TYR A 64 3.39 -3.75 -10.28
CA TYR A 64 4.81 -3.71 -10.60
C TYR A 64 5.16 -4.76 -11.67
N PRO A 65 4.76 -4.54 -12.93
CA PRO A 65 5.03 -5.50 -13.99
C PRO A 65 6.52 -5.68 -14.22
N GLY A 66 6.96 -6.92 -14.39
CA GLY A 66 8.36 -7.25 -14.64
C GLY A 66 9.16 -7.66 -13.39
N LEU A 67 8.58 -7.63 -12.18
CA LEU A 67 9.28 -8.11 -10.99
C LEU A 67 9.70 -9.57 -11.12
N THR A 68 10.91 -9.87 -10.66
CA THR A 68 11.46 -11.23 -10.62
C THR A 68 10.85 -12.07 -9.48
N GLU A 69 10.97 -13.40 -9.58
CA GLU A 69 10.56 -14.30 -8.50
C GLU A 69 11.21 -13.91 -7.16
N LYS A 70 12.50 -13.55 -7.17
CA LYS A 70 13.26 -13.14 -5.99
C LYS A 70 12.62 -11.90 -5.33
N GLN A 71 12.23 -10.90 -6.11
CA GLN A 71 11.54 -9.70 -5.60
C GLN A 71 10.15 -10.04 -5.07
N LEU A 72 9.36 -10.82 -5.82
CA LEU A 72 8.01 -11.22 -5.41
C LEU A 72 8.01 -12.05 -4.11
N CYS A 73 8.98 -12.92 -3.91
CA CYS A 73 9.15 -13.65 -2.64
C CYS A 73 9.47 -12.71 -1.47
N ARG A 74 10.21 -11.62 -1.68
CA ARG A 74 10.54 -10.64 -0.64
C ARG A 74 9.34 -9.83 -0.13
N PHE A 75 8.24 -9.74 -0.90
CA PHE A 75 6.98 -9.18 -0.40
C PHE A 75 6.31 -10.05 0.68
N TYR A 76 6.70 -11.32 0.77
CA TYR A 76 6.12 -12.29 1.70
C TYR A 76 7.23 -13.06 2.45
N PRO A 77 7.97 -12.39 3.36
CA PRO A 77 9.10 -13.01 4.04
C PRO A 77 8.67 -14.25 4.83
N GLY A 78 9.49 -15.29 4.76
CA GLY A 78 9.22 -16.58 5.40
C GLY A 78 8.17 -17.45 4.69
N ARG A 79 7.72 -17.05 3.48
CA ARG A 79 6.69 -17.78 2.70
C ARG A 79 7.13 -18.01 1.25
N GLU A 80 8.42 -18.08 1.00
CA GLU A 80 9.02 -18.17 -0.35
C GLU A 80 8.46 -19.35 -1.14
N ASP A 81 8.38 -20.55 -0.56
CA ASP A 81 7.86 -21.74 -1.25
C ASP A 81 6.38 -21.61 -1.59
N VAL A 82 5.58 -20.99 -0.70
CA VAL A 82 4.16 -20.71 -0.98
C VAL A 82 4.03 -19.73 -2.13
N THR A 83 4.84 -18.67 -2.12
CA THR A 83 4.84 -17.65 -3.18
C THR A 83 5.22 -18.24 -4.53
N LYS A 84 6.27 -19.07 -4.60
CA LYS A 84 6.66 -19.79 -5.82
C LYS A 84 5.56 -20.69 -6.35
N ASN A 85 4.90 -21.45 -5.47
CA ASN A 85 3.77 -22.30 -5.84
C ASN A 85 2.59 -21.49 -6.38
N LEU A 86 2.31 -20.32 -5.79
CA LEU A 86 1.26 -19.41 -6.25
C LEU A 86 1.62 -18.78 -7.61
N LEU A 87 2.87 -18.39 -7.85
CA LEU A 87 3.34 -17.90 -9.14
C LEU A 87 3.14 -18.96 -10.23
N ALA A 88 3.59 -20.21 -9.98
CA ALA A 88 3.38 -21.32 -10.89
C ALA A 88 1.87 -21.61 -11.12
N HIS A 89 1.04 -21.45 -10.10
CA HIS A 89 -0.40 -21.59 -10.21
C HIS A 89 -1.01 -20.50 -11.09
N LEU A 90 -0.66 -19.22 -10.87
CA LEU A 90 -1.13 -18.10 -11.68
C LEU A 90 -0.72 -18.23 -13.15
N CYS A 91 0.49 -18.69 -13.42
CA CYS A 91 0.97 -18.95 -14.79
C CYS A 91 0.18 -20.10 -15.44
N ARG A 92 -0.05 -21.22 -14.74
CA ARG A 92 -0.87 -22.34 -15.26
C ARG A 92 -2.32 -21.95 -15.53
N GLN A 93 -2.88 -21.00 -14.76
CA GLN A 93 -4.20 -20.46 -14.99
C GLN A 93 -4.25 -19.42 -16.11
N GLY A 94 -3.13 -19.05 -16.71
CA GLY A 94 -3.05 -17.97 -17.69
C GLY A 94 -3.38 -16.58 -17.11
N ARG A 95 -3.26 -16.36 -15.79
CA ARG A 95 -3.49 -15.06 -15.16
C ARG A 95 -2.22 -14.21 -15.07
N ALA A 96 -1.07 -14.86 -15.06
CA ALA A 96 0.25 -14.24 -15.16
C ALA A 96 1.11 -14.98 -16.19
N ARG A 97 2.11 -14.32 -16.69
CA ARG A 97 3.17 -14.93 -17.53
C ARG A 97 4.54 -14.56 -16.99
N GLN A 98 5.49 -15.47 -17.15
CA GLN A 98 6.90 -15.21 -16.91
C GLN A 98 7.60 -15.01 -18.26
N THR A 99 8.48 -14.02 -18.35
CA THR A 99 9.32 -13.77 -19.54
C THR A 99 10.60 -14.59 -19.47
N ASP A 100 11.31 -14.70 -20.60
CA ASP A 100 12.61 -15.34 -20.68
C ASP A 100 13.67 -14.67 -19.78
N THR A 101 13.48 -13.39 -19.47
CA THR A 101 14.32 -12.62 -18.52
C THR A 101 13.94 -12.86 -17.06
N GLY A 102 12.91 -13.69 -16.77
CA GLY A 102 12.47 -14.07 -15.44
C GLY A 102 11.49 -13.08 -14.80
N GLY A 103 11.06 -12.03 -15.48
CA GLY A 103 10.08 -11.07 -15.01
C GLY A 103 8.65 -11.60 -15.12
N TYR A 104 7.80 -11.29 -14.13
CA TYR A 104 6.38 -11.66 -14.11
C TYR A 104 5.51 -10.50 -14.56
N PHE A 105 4.52 -10.78 -15.41
CA PHE A 105 3.55 -9.82 -15.95
C PHE A 105 2.14 -10.36 -15.82
N PRO A 106 1.11 -9.51 -15.65
CA PRO A 106 -0.26 -9.95 -15.73
C PRO A 106 -0.60 -10.36 -17.17
N TYR A 107 -1.54 -11.28 -17.33
CA TYR A 107 -2.03 -11.71 -18.65
C TYR A 107 -2.66 -10.52 -19.40
N GLY A 108 -2.52 -10.49 -20.71
CA GLY A 108 -3.06 -9.40 -21.57
C GLY A 108 -2.11 -8.19 -21.70
N ASN A 109 -0.98 -8.20 -21.02
CA ASN A 109 0.04 -7.14 -21.12
C ASN A 109 1.23 -7.62 -21.95
N ASP A 110 0.95 -8.11 -23.18
CA ASP A 110 1.97 -8.77 -24.03
C ASP A 110 3.05 -7.83 -24.56
N LYS A 111 2.77 -6.52 -24.55
CA LYS A 111 3.72 -5.47 -25.01
C LYS A 111 4.44 -4.77 -23.86
N ALA A 112 4.17 -5.14 -22.60
CA ALA A 112 4.87 -4.53 -21.48
C ALA A 112 6.33 -4.93 -21.48
N GLU A 113 7.17 -3.94 -21.59
CA GLU A 113 8.59 -4.06 -21.39
C GLU A 113 8.91 -3.91 -19.90
N THR A 114 9.99 -4.55 -19.48
CA THR A 114 10.51 -4.38 -18.12
C THR A 114 11.06 -2.96 -17.97
N ASP A 115 10.55 -2.19 -17.00
CA ASP A 115 11.12 -0.90 -16.62
C ASP A 115 12.28 -1.12 -15.61
N PRO A 116 13.55 -0.94 -16.01
CA PRO A 116 14.69 -1.16 -15.12
C PRO A 116 14.63 -0.27 -13.86
N GLY A 117 14.17 0.98 -14.00
CA GLY A 117 14.00 1.90 -12.88
C GLY A 117 12.95 1.43 -11.89
N MET A 118 11.84 0.85 -12.38
CA MET A 118 10.83 0.24 -11.51
C MET A 118 11.39 -0.99 -10.79
N MET A 119 12.17 -1.81 -11.48
CA MET A 119 12.81 -2.99 -10.89
C MET A 119 13.76 -2.63 -9.75
N GLN A 120 14.56 -1.59 -9.95
CA GLN A 120 15.46 -1.08 -8.91
C GLN A 120 14.68 -0.40 -7.78
N ALA A 121 13.67 0.42 -8.09
CA ALA A 121 12.81 1.06 -7.08
C ALA A 121 12.08 0.03 -6.21
N ALA A 122 11.68 -1.10 -6.77
CA ALA A 122 11.09 -2.19 -6.02
C ALA A 122 12.04 -2.79 -4.96
N TRP A 123 13.36 -2.86 -5.23
CA TRP A 123 14.34 -3.27 -4.21
C TRP A 123 14.40 -2.29 -3.05
N VAL A 124 14.33 -0.98 -3.34
CA VAL A 124 14.27 0.05 -2.30
C VAL A 124 12.99 -0.09 -1.47
N LEU A 125 11.82 -0.28 -2.10
CA LEU A 125 10.56 -0.53 -1.37
C LEU A 125 10.68 -1.77 -0.46
N LEU A 126 11.30 -2.85 -0.94
CA LEU A 126 11.45 -4.10 -0.20
C LEU A 126 12.28 -3.97 1.08
N ASP A 127 13.16 -2.99 1.18
CA ASP A 127 13.86 -2.67 2.43
C ASP A 127 12.94 -2.04 3.50
N PHE A 128 11.82 -1.49 3.08
CA PHE A 128 10.81 -0.87 3.96
C PHE A 128 9.54 -1.69 4.07
N ILE A 129 9.43 -2.84 3.40
CA ILE A 129 8.16 -3.57 3.24
C ILE A 129 7.50 -3.95 4.56
N ASP A 130 8.28 -4.29 5.58
CA ASP A 130 7.78 -4.63 6.91
C ASP A 130 7.16 -3.45 7.67
N LYS A 131 7.45 -2.21 7.24
CA LYS A 131 6.97 -0.97 7.83
C LYS A 131 6.00 -0.24 6.93
N ALA A 132 5.87 -0.66 5.68
CA ALA A 132 4.99 -0.04 4.70
C ALA A 132 3.54 -0.45 4.95
N GLU A 133 2.71 0.52 5.34
CA GLU A 133 1.26 0.33 5.57
C GLU A 133 0.50 0.24 4.24
N TYR A 134 0.99 0.96 3.24
CA TYR A 134 0.45 1.01 1.88
C TYR A 134 1.56 1.32 0.90
N HIS A 135 1.49 0.77 -0.30
CA HIS A 135 2.39 1.11 -1.41
C HIS A 135 1.68 1.01 -2.76
N SER A 136 2.13 1.80 -3.74
CA SER A 136 1.62 1.80 -5.11
C SER A 136 2.70 2.27 -6.09
N SER A 137 2.58 1.86 -7.34
CA SER A 137 3.28 2.52 -8.45
C SER A 137 2.76 3.94 -8.62
N SER A 138 3.58 4.81 -9.20
CA SER A 138 3.24 6.20 -9.47
C SER A 138 3.77 6.61 -10.85
N ASP A 139 3.37 7.82 -11.29
CA ASP A 139 3.79 8.39 -12.55
C ASP A 139 5.13 9.14 -12.42
N PHE A 140 5.82 9.29 -13.56
CA PHE A 140 7.06 10.06 -13.63
C PHE A 140 6.93 11.44 -12.94
N PRO A 141 7.94 11.85 -12.17
CA PRO A 141 9.25 11.23 -11.95
C PRO A 141 9.29 10.21 -10.81
N VAL A 142 8.19 10.00 -10.10
CA VAL A 142 8.08 9.05 -8.99
C VAL A 142 7.82 7.66 -9.56
N LYS A 143 8.54 6.65 -9.11
CA LYS A 143 8.30 5.25 -9.47
C LYS A 143 7.33 4.57 -8.52
N ILE A 144 7.55 4.75 -7.23
CA ILE A 144 6.77 4.11 -6.16
C ILE A 144 6.47 5.13 -5.07
N VAL A 145 5.26 5.07 -4.54
CA VAL A 145 4.87 5.76 -3.31
C VAL A 145 4.56 4.73 -2.23
N PHE A 146 4.91 5.01 -0.98
CA PHE A 146 4.51 4.18 0.14
C PHE A 146 4.29 5.02 1.42
N PHE A 147 3.42 4.53 2.31
CA PHE A 147 3.19 5.12 3.62
C PHE A 147 3.90 4.31 4.69
N SER A 148 4.58 4.97 5.59
CA SER A 148 5.24 4.36 6.75
C SER A 148 5.25 5.35 7.92
N GLY A 149 4.74 4.93 9.08
CA GLY A 149 4.71 5.75 10.28
C GLY A 149 3.92 7.07 10.11
N GLY A 150 2.86 7.06 9.32
CA GLY A 150 2.02 8.23 9.04
C GLY A 150 2.62 9.23 8.04
N GLU A 151 3.75 8.93 7.42
CA GLU A 151 4.42 9.76 6.43
C GLU A 151 4.40 9.15 5.04
N LEU A 152 4.27 9.99 4.02
CA LEU A 152 4.36 9.60 2.62
C LEU A 152 5.83 9.61 2.17
N TYR A 153 6.26 8.51 1.57
CA TYR A 153 7.56 8.37 0.93
C TYR A 153 7.39 8.19 -0.57
N GLU A 154 8.26 8.87 -1.33
CA GLU A 154 8.34 8.79 -2.79
C GLU A 154 9.70 8.20 -3.18
N ILE A 155 9.74 7.10 -3.92
CA ILE A 155 10.95 6.55 -4.53
C ILE A 155 11.05 7.08 -5.94
N ILE A 156 12.09 7.84 -6.21
CA ILE A 156 12.35 8.50 -7.49
C ILE A 156 13.58 7.87 -8.12
N HIS A 157 13.49 7.42 -9.36
CA HIS A 157 14.66 6.97 -10.11
C HIS A 157 15.17 8.08 -11.02
N ALA A 158 16.38 8.55 -10.75
CA ALA A 158 17.11 9.48 -11.61
C ALA A 158 18.17 8.70 -12.40
N ALA A 159 17.80 8.22 -13.58
CA ALA A 159 18.74 7.53 -14.47
C ALA A 159 19.86 8.48 -14.90
N ALA A 160 21.06 7.93 -15.16
CA ALA A 160 22.19 8.72 -15.61
C ALA A 160 21.86 9.54 -16.86
N GLY A 161 22.15 10.86 -16.79
CA GLY A 161 21.82 11.83 -17.83
C GLY A 161 20.38 12.39 -17.75
N GLN A 162 19.55 11.97 -16.80
CA GLN A 162 18.18 12.50 -16.59
C GLN A 162 18.06 13.41 -15.38
N GLU A 163 19.15 13.77 -14.72
CA GLU A 163 19.19 14.56 -13.49
C GLU A 163 18.45 15.90 -13.64
N ALA A 164 18.71 16.62 -14.74
CA ALA A 164 18.06 17.90 -15.01
C ALA A 164 16.56 17.76 -15.25
N LEU A 165 16.12 16.70 -15.95
CA LEU A 165 14.71 16.43 -16.23
C LEU A 165 13.95 16.11 -14.93
N VAL A 166 14.50 15.22 -14.10
CA VAL A 166 13.92 14.84 -12.81
C VAL A 166 13.85 16.04 -11.87
N THR A 167 14.94 16.81 -11.77
CA THR A 167 15.00 18.03 -10.96
C THR A 167 13.93 19.04 -11.41
N HIS A 168 13.81 19.30 -12.72
CA HIS A 168 12.79 20.21 -13.24
C HIS A 168 11.38 19.76 -12.93
N ALA A 169 11.06 18.48 -13.16
CA ALA A 169 9.72 17.92 -12.89
C ALA A 169 9.35 18.04 -11.40
N LEU A 170 10.30 17.82 -10.49
CA LEU A 170 10.05 17.86 -9.05
C LEU A 170 10.02 19.30 -8.48
N HIS A 171 10.66 20.26 -9.13
CA HIS A 171 10.50 21.66 -8.80
C HIS A 171 9.10 22.22 -9.15
N GLN A 172 8.47 21.70 -10.20
CA GLN A 172 7.10 22.05 -10.55
C GLN A 172 6.08 21.45 -9.61
N ASN A 173 6.36 20.26 -9.06
CA ASN A 173 5.51 19.53 -8.11
C ASN A 173 5.92 19.82 -6.66
N ARG A 174 5.81 21.07 -6.21
CA ARG A 174 6.19 21.49 -4.85
C ARG A 174 5.27 20.95 -3.74
N ASP A 175 4.06 20.52 -4.06
CA ASP A 175 2.99 20.30 -3.09
C ASP A 175 2.84 18.84 -2.60
N SER A 176 3.72 17.92 -2.99
CA SER A 176 3.54 16.52 -2.59
C SER A 176 3.73 16.28 -1.08
N GLY A 177 4.42 17.18 -0.37
CA GLY A 177 4.67 17.04 1.09
C GLY A 177 5.41 15.75 1.47
N GLY A 178 5.73 14.89 0.49
CA GLY A 178 6.33 13.59 0.69
C GLY A 178 7.84 13.65 0.94
N ARG A 179 8.33 12.66 1.66
CA ARG A 179 9.76 12.40 1.83
C ARG A 179 10.29 11.65 0.62
N ARG A 180 11.36 12.14 0.01
CA ARG A 180 11.88 11.63 -1.26
C ARG A 180 13.16 10.82 -1.05
N ILE A 181 13.13 9.55 -1.46
CA ILE A 181 14.30 8.67 -1.57
C ILE A 181 14.68 8.65 -3.04
N VAL A 182 15.88 9.12 -3.36
CA VAL A 182 16.35 9.27 -4.74
C VAL A 182 17.28 8.10 -5.08
N LEU A 183 16.80 7.24 -5.94
CA LEU A 183 17.58 6.15 -6.50
C LEU A 183 18.36 6.67 -7.69
N VAL A 184 19.67 6.50 -7.67
CA VAL A 184 20.62 6.89 -8.72
C VAL A 184 21.37 5.67 -9.23
N ASP A 185 21.80 5.71 -10.49
CA ASP A 185 22.60 4.62 -11.08
C ASP A 185 24.06 4.68 -10.56
N ASP A 186 24.57 5.90 -10.30
CA ASP A 186 25.93 6.14 -9.78
C ASP A 186 25.91 7.27 -8.72
N PRO A 187 26.65 7.12 -7.60
CA PRO A 187 26.73 8.16 -6.58
C PRO A 187 27.26 9.53 -7.10
N GLY A 188 28.00 9.54 -8.21
CA GLY A 188 28.46 10.77 -8.87
C GLY A 188 27.34 11.67 -9.39
N GLN A 189 26.11 11.17 -9.50
CA GLN A 189 24.92 11.94 -9.91
C GLN A 189 24.40 12.84 -8.77
N ILE A 190 24.68 12.49 -7.50
CA ILE A 190 24.11 13.15 -6.31
C ILE A 190 24.32 14.68 -6.31
N PRO A 191 25.50 15.22 -6.68
CA PRO A 191 25.71 16.67 -6.71
C PRO A 191 24.80 17.43 -7.68
N PHE A 192 24.28 16.77 -8.71
CA PHE A 192 23.44 17.36 -9.75
C PHE A 192 21.94 17.31 -9.44
N LEU A 193 21.56 16.66 -8.32
CA LEU A 193 20.18 16.49 -7.92
C LEU A 193 19.86 17.40 -6.73
N GLU A 194 19.03 18.41 -6.99
CA GLU A 194 18.62 19.38 -5.96
C GLU A 194 17.15 19.76 -6.15
N PHE A 195 16.30 19.28 -5.24
CA PHE A 195 14.88 19.58 -5.17
C PHE A 195 14.34 19.36 -3.76
N PRO A 196 13.18 19.93 -3.39
CA PRO A 196 12.63 19.82 -2.04
C PRO A 196 12.30 18.38 -1.66
N GLY A 197 12.38 18.09 -0.35
CA GLY A 197 11.88 16.83 0.22
C GLY A 197 12.86 15.66 0.15
N ILE A 198 14.07 15.82 -0.38
CA ILE A 198 15.09 14.76 -0.41
C ILE A 198 15.46 14.38 1.03
N THR A 199 15.26 13.11 1.39
CA THR A 199 15.67 12.53 2.68
C THR A 199 16.93 11.70 2.58
N GLY A 200 17.22 11.17 1.40
CA GLY A 200 18.42 10.38 1.13
C GLY A 200 18.51 9.96 -0.32
N PHE A 201 19.70 9.50 -0.67
CA PHE A 201 19.98 8.88 -1.98
C PHE A 201 20.29 7.41 -1.78
N CYS A 202 20.08 6.60 -2.81
CA CYS A 202 20.47 5.21 -2.78
C CYS A 202 20.90 4.72 -4.17
N THR A 203 21.66 3.63 -4.17
CA THR A 203 21.95 2.82 -5.35
C THR A 203 21.53 1.39 -5.09
N VAL A 204 21.26 0.65 -6.14
CA VAL A 204 20.93 -0.79 -6.07
C VAL A 204 21.92 -1.56 -6.92
N ASP A 205 22.58 -2.55 -6.33
CA ASP A 205 23.51 -3.42 -7.06
C ASP A 205 22.77 -4.52 -7.85
N ALA A 206 23.51 -5.26 -8.69
CA ALA A 206 22.96 -6.34 -9.48
C ALA A 206 22.35 -7.50 -8.63
N ALA A 207 22.75 -7.63 -7.37
CA ALA A 207 22.20 -8.62 -6.45
C ALA A 207 20.90 -8.14 -5.76
N GLY A 208 20.56 -6.84 -5.91
CA GLY A 208 19.40 -6.19 -5.28
C GLY A 208 19.70 -5.65 -3.89
N ASN A 209 20.97 -5.47 -3.53
CA ASN A 209 21.31 -4.81 -2.27
C ASN A 209 21.25 -3.30 -2.45
N VAL A 210 20.67 -2.60 -1.46
CA VAL A 210 20.51 -1.15 -1.48
C VAL A 210 21.59 -0.51 -0.61
N SER A 211 22.29 0.50 -1.15
CA SER A 211 23.26 1.32 -0.42
C SER A 211 22.73 2.74 -0.30
N TYR A 212 22.70 3.29 0.92
CA TYR A 212 22.14 4.61 1.19
C TYR A 212 23.21 5.67 1.41
N TYR A 213 22.96 6.87 0.91
CA TYR A 213 23.85 8.02 0.99
C TYR A 213 23.11 9.24 1.54
N LYS A 214 23.80 10.06 2.29
CA LYS A 214 23.34 11.41 2.67
C LYS A 214 24.10 12.46 1.86
N LYS A 215 23.41 13.50 1.42
CA LYS A 215 24.10 14.67 0.86
C LYS A 215 24.88 15.32 2.00
N SER A 216 26.21 15.34 1.92
CA SER A 216 27.02 16.18 2.83
C SER A 216 26.73 17.64 2.50
N LEU A 217 26.30 18.38 3.52
CA LEU A 217 26.07 19.82 3.45
C LEU A 217 27.42 20.56 3.35
#